data_a6b05ad06400d1a706dc623824d2d7e5
#
_entry.id   a6b05ad06400d1a706dc623824d2d7e5
#
_cell.length_a   1.000
_cell.length_b   1.000
_cell.length_c   1.000
_cell.angle_alpha   90.00
_cell.angle_beta   90.00
_cell.angle_gamma   90.00
#
_symmetry.space_group_name_H-M   'P 1'
#
loop_
_entity.id
_entity.type
_entity.pdbx_description
1 polymer ?
#
loop_
_entity_poly.entity_id
_entity_poly.type
_entity_poly.pdbx_seq_one_letter_code
_entity_poly.pdbx_strand_id
1 'polypeptide(L)'
;MIKIIPNKKDIGAEIICDLIKLSNLDFKKIKSALNRYGVIYFKKQNLTSSSYVKFAKNFGKLANYPRLKGLSKKYPQITVVQRKSSDKGPSFGEQFHTDSIYTYKPPRFTMLFSKLVPKKGAANTEFCSQYLAYRNLPINIKRKLKLAKGVYSSEGPISITTKERVKEKGKKIKELISVHKIFKKINLNYTIYCSPGHFMGFKPKIKDQIKLKKFLLKHQIKKKFQYSLEWEKNQLAIWDNRSMLHQATPFKGNRIMHRLTIH
;
A
#
# COMPACT_ATOMS: atom_id res chain seq x y z
N MET A 1 20.65 -2.50 -19.12
CA MET A 1 21.14 -1.89 -17.84
C MET A 1 19.98 -1.11 -17.22
N ILE A 2 19.70 -1.30 -15.92
CA ILE A 2 18.65 -0.56 -15.22
C ILE A 2 19.21 0.75 -14.63
N LYS A 3 18.39 1.82 -14.66
CA LYS A 3 18.68 3.09 -13.99
C LYS A 3 17.71 3.32 -12.86
N ILE A 4 18.19 3.61 -11.66
CA ILE A 4 17.38 3.89 -10.47
C ILE A 4 17.50 5.38 -10.17
N ILE A 5 16.37 6.09 -10.16
CA ILE A 5 16.28 7.52 -9.91
C ILE A 5 15.48 7.74 -8.63
N PRO A 6 16.14 8.04 -7.49
CA PRO A 6 15.43 8.35 -6.26
C PRO A 6 14.55 9.60 -6.41
N ASN A 7 13.37 9.57 -5.78
CA ASN A 7 12.57 10.79 -5.64
C ASN A 7 13.16 11.72 -4.59
N LYS A 8 12.71 12.98 -4.58
CA LYS A 8 13.06 13.92 -3.50
C LYS A 8 12.75 13.29 -2.13
N LYS A 9 13.62 13.54 -1.14
CA LYS A 9 13.53 13.01 0.24
C LYS A 9 13.74 11.49 0.38
N ASP A 10 14.26 10.80 -0.64
CA ASP A 10 14.45 9.33 -0.64
C ASP A 10 13.14 8.54 -0.33
N ILE A 11 11.98 9.08 -0.70
CA ILE A 11 10.70 8.39 -0.59
C ILE A 11 10.27 7.95 -2.00
N GLY A 12 10.47 6.65 -2.28
CA GLY A 12 10.22 6.09 -3.60
C GLY A 12 11.33 6.34 -4.61
N ALA A 13 11.33 5.56 -5.69
CA ALA A 13 12.26 5.73 -6.82
C ALA A 13 11.62 5.32 -8.14
N GLU A 14 11.94 6.03 -9.21
CA GLU A 14 11.66 5.58 -10.57
C GLU A 14 12.74 4.59 -11.00
N ILE A 15 12.32 3.49 -11.63
CA ILE A 15 13.24 2.52 -12.23
C ILE A 15 12.99 2.49 -13.74
N ILE A 16 14.01 2.87 -14.50
CA ILE A 16 13.97 2.85 -15.96
C ILE A 16 14.54 1.51 -16.42
N CYS A 17 13.68 0.65 -16.93
CA CYS A 17 14.00 -0.64 -17.54
C CYS A 17 12.80 -1.19 -18.30
N ASP A 18 13.03 -2.23 -19.11
CA ASP A 18 11.99 -3.09 -19.66
C ASP A 18 11.79 -4.30 -18.73
N LEU A 19 10.61 -4.40 -18.10
CA LEU A 19 10.30 -5.46 -17.14
C LEU A 19 10.19 -6.86 -17.78
N ILE A 20 10.14 -6.95 -19.09
CA ILE A 20 10.11 -8.23 -19.82
C ILE A 20 11.53 -8.79 -19.99
N LYS A 21 12.55 -7.92 -20.05
CA LYS A 21 13.95 -8.25 -20.37
C LYS A 21 14.90 -8.12 -19.18
N LEU A 22 14.46 -8.53 -17.97
CA LEU A 22 15.27 -8.41 -16.77
C LEU A 22 16.22 -9.61 -16.58
N SER A 23 17.48 -9.32 -16.31
CA SER A 23 18.43 -10.29 -15.80
C SER A 23 18.21 -10.55 -14.29
N ASN A 24 18.78 -11.64 -13.77
CA ASN A 24 18.76 -11.91 -12.34
C ASN A 24 19.43 -10.81 -11.51
N LEU A 25 20.49 -10.19 -12.05
CA LEU A 25 21.19 -9.08 -11.40
C LEU A 25 20.31 -7.82 -11.34
N ASP A 26 19.61 -7.50 -12.45
CA ASP A 26 18.65 -6.38 -12.47
C ASP A 26 17.55 -6.58 -11.45
N PHE A 27 17.05 -7.82 -11.34
CA PHE A 27 16.02 -8.15 -10.36
C PHE A 27 16.50 -7.99 -8.91
N LYS A 28 17.75 -8.35 -8.59
CA LYS A 28 18.37 -8.09 -7.28
C LYS A 28 18.45 -6.60 -6.99
N LYS A 29 18.84 -5.77 -7.99
CA LYS A 29 18.88 -4.30 -7.86
C LYS A 29 17.48 -3.72 -7.61
N ILE A 30 16.44 -4.20 -8.32
CA ILE A 30 15.04 -3.79 -8.12
C ILE A 30 14.58 -4.10 -6.69
N LYS A 31 14.85 -5.30 -6.18
CA LYS A 31 14.52 -5.68 -4.79
C LYS A 31 15.25 -4.79 -3.77
N SER A 32 16.52 -4.49 -4.02
CA SER A 32 17.30 -3.60 -3.16
C SER A 32 16.72 -2.18 -3.14
N ALA A 33 16.35 -1.64 -4.31
CA ALA A 33 15.68 -0.34 -4.41
C ALA A 33 14.35 -0.32 -3.66
N LEU A 34 13.52 -1.36 -3.81
CA LEU A 34 12.25 -1.47 -3.08
C LEU A 34 12.47 -1.47 -1.56
N ASN A 35 13.45 -2.22 -1.07
CA ASN A 35 13.78 -2.25 0.35
C ASN A 35 14.27 -0.88 0.88
N ARG A 36 15.03 -0.15 0.08
CA ARG A 36 15.58 1.16 0.44
C ARG A 36 14.52 2.25 0.43
N TYR A 37 13.75 2.35 -0.65
CA TYR A 37 12.85 3.47 -0.92
C TYR A 37 11.39 3.20 -0.54
N GLY A 38 11.03 1.95 -0.22
CA GLY A 38 9.70 1.52 0.22
C GLY A 38 8.65 1.43 -0.88
N VAL A 39 8.73 2.26 -1.90
CA VAL A 39 7.93 2.21 -3.14
C VAL A 39 8.82 2.45 -4.34
N ILE A 40 8.62 1.69 -5.42
CA ILE A 40 9.27 1.89 -6.71
C ILE A 40 8.24 1.87 -7.83
N TYR A 41 8.53 2.56 -8.92
CA TYR A 41 7.62 2.58 -10.06
C TYR A 41 8.37 2.59 -11.40
N PHE A 42 7.67 2.11 -12.43
CA PHE A 42 8.16 1.88 -13.78
C PHE A 42 7.17 2.49 -14.75
N LYS A 43 7.60 3.46 -15.53
CA LYS A 43 6.77 4.09 -16.56
C LYS A 43 6.79 3.32 -17.87
N LYS A 44 5.80 3.57 -18.72
CA LYS A 44 5.73 3.08 -20.11
C LYS A 44 5.94 1.56 -20.27
N GLN A 45 5.36 0.77 -19.37
CA GLN A 45 5.48 -0.69 -19.39
C GLN A 45 4.39 -1.34 -20.27
N ASN A 46 4.80 -2.13 -21.25
CA ASN A 46 3.86 -2.86 -22.09
C ASN A 46 3.66 -4.31 -21.60
N LEU A 47 2.94 -4.44 -20.46
CA LEU A 47 2.71 -5.75 -19.83
C LEU A 47 1.36 -6.33 -20.22
N THR A 48 1.39 -7.59 -20.70
CA THR A 48 0.20 -8.45 -20.75
C THR A 48 -0.16 -8.92 -19.33
N SER A 49 -1.36 -9.47 -19.13
CA SER A 49 -1.72 -10.07 -17.84
C SER A 49 -0.78 -11.19 -17.43
N SER A 50 -0.30 -11.99 -18.40
CA SER A 50 0.66 -13.07 -18.17
C SER A 50 2.02 -12.54 -17.70
N SER A 51 2.62 -11.59 -18.42
CA SER A 51 3.91 -11.00 -18.06
C SER A 51 3.85 -10.23 -16.73
N TYR A 52 2.73 -9.54 -16.45
CA TYR A 52 2.49 -8.88 -15.16
C TYR A 52 2.50 -9.87 -13.99
N VAL A 53 1.75 -10.98 -14.13
CA VAL A 53 1.73 -12.07 -13.13
C VAL A 53 3.10 -12.72 -12.99
N LYS A 54 3.81 -13.01 -14.10
CA LYS A 54 5.16 -13.57 -14.10
C LYS A 54 6.14 -12.69 -13.34
N PHE A 55 6.13 -11.38 -13.61
CA PHE A 55 6.97 -10.41 -12.90
C PHE A 55 6.66 -10.41 -11.39
N ALA A 56 5.38 -10.35 -11.02
CA ALA A 56 4.97 -10.29 -9.62
C ALA A 56 5.35 -11.54 -8.80
N LYS A 57 5.31 -12.73 -9.40
CA LYS A 57 5.72 -13.99 -8.75
C LYS A 57 7.16 -13.99 -8.22
N ASN A 58 8.04 -13.17 -8.78
CA ASN A 58 9.41 -13.03 -8.28
C ASN A 58 9.50 -12.34 -6.90
N PHE A 59 8.43 -11.69 -6.43
CA PHE A 59 8.39 -11.03 -5.12
C PHE A 59 7.75 -11.89 -4.04
N GLY A 60 7.01 -12.95 -4.40
CA GLY A 60 6.37 -13.86 -3.46
C GLY A 60 5.12 -14.55 -4.02
N LYS A 61 4.37 -15.20 -3.13
CA LYS A 61 3.13 -15.90 -3.48
C LYS A 61 2.01 -14.89 -3.73
N LEU A 62 1.35 -15.01 -4.89
CA LEU A 62 0.20 -14.17 -5.21
C LEU A 62 -1.05 -14.68 -4.49
N ALA A 63 -1.89 -13.75 -4.04
CA ALA A 63 -3.16 -14.06 -3.40
C ALA A 63 -4.32 -13.39 -4.14
N ASN A 64 -5.50 -14.02 -4.09
CA ASN A 64 -6.74 -13.40 -4.52
C ASN A 64 -7.21 -12.41 -3.45
N TYR A 65 -7.62 -11.22 -3.86
CA TYR A 65 -8.22 -10.27 -2.95
C TYR A 65 -9.73 -10.56 -2.80
N PRO A 66 -10.21 -10.92 -1.59
CA PRO A 66 -11.54 -11.50 -1.45
C PRO A 66 -12.68 -10.50 -1.66
N ARG A 67 -12.41 -9.20 -1.52
CA ARG A 67 -13.44 -8.14 -1.52
C ARG A 67 -13.74 -7.55 -2.89
N LEU A 68 -12.94 -7.82 -3.91
CA LEU A 68 -13.13 -7.32 -5.27
C LEU A 68 -13.00 -8.44 -6.28
N LYS A 69 -13.63 -8.25 -7.45
CA LYS A 69 -13.61 -9.23 -8.53
C LYS A 69 -12.21 -9.33 -9.16
N GLY A 70 -11.77 -10.55 -9.43
CA GLY A 70 -10.60 -10.82 -10.26
C GLY A 70 -10.86 -10.48 -11.74
N LEU A 71 -9.80 -10.27 -12.51
CA LEU A 71 -9.87 -9.88 -13.93
C LEU A 71 -10.63 -10.92 -14.78
N SER A 72 -10.33 -12.21 -14.55
CA SER A 72 -10.97 -13.32 -15.28
C SER A 72 -10.76 -14.65 -14.53
N LYS A 73 -11.39 -15.73 -15.01
CA LYS A 73 -11.14 -17.10 -14.51
C LYS A 73 -9.66 -17.49 -14.63
N LYS A 74 -8.98 -17.06 -15.71
CA LYS A 74 -7.54 -17.31 -15.96
C LYS A 74 -6.63 -16.48 -15.03
N TYR A 75 -7.05 -15.29 -14.64
CA TYR A 75 -6.27 -14.37 -13.81
C TYR A 75 -7.07 -13.86 -12.60
N PRO A 76 -7.52 -14.77 -11.70
CA PRO A 76 -8.33 -14.39 -10.54
C PRO A 76 -7.56 -13.55 -9.52
N GLN A 77 -6.24 -13.67 -9.48
CA GLN A 77 -5.34 -12.92 -8.61
C GLN A 77 -5.17 -11.44 -9.02
N ILE A 78 -5.43 -11.09 -10.29
CA ILE A 78 -5.43 -9.69 -10.72
C ILE A 78 -6.76 -9.07 -10.31
N THR A 79 -6.75 -8.30 -9.25
CA THR A 79 -7.93 -7.57 -8.79
C THR A 79 -8.13 -6.31 -9.63
N VAL A 80 -9.33 -6.11 -10.18
CA VAL A 80 -9.67 -4.89 -10.89
C VAL A 80 -10.18 -3.84 -9.92
N VAL A 81 -9.42 -2.76 -9.75
CA VAL A 81 -9.83 -1.57 -9.00
C VAL A 81 -10.28 -0.52 -10.01
N GLN A 82 -11.58 -0.32 -10.09
CA GLN A 82 -12.19 0.58 -11.09
C GLN A 82 -13.01 1.67 -10.40
N ARG A 83 -12.97 2.88 -10.96
CA ARG A 83 -13.91 3.96 -10.72
C ARG A 83 -14.41 4.46 -12.07
N LYS A 84 -15.72 4.70 -12.15
CA LYS A 84 -16.39 5.36 -13.27
C LYS A 84 -16.61 6.83 -12.95
N SER A 85 -16.74 7.67 -13.97
CA SER A 85 -17.08 9.10 -13.79
C SER A 85 -18.43 9.32 -13.09
N SER A 86 -19.36 8.36 -13.26
CA SER A 86 -20.68 8.35 -12.62
C SER A 86 -20.67 7.88 -11.16
N ASP A 87 -19.58 7.29 -10.65
CA ASP A 87 -19.53 6.81 -9.28
C ASP A 87 -19.56 7.97 -8.29
N LYS A 88 -20.47 7.89 -7.31
CA LYS A 88 -20.60 8.82 -6.18
C LYS A 88 -19.77 8.32 -4.99
N GLY A 89 -19.57 9.16 -3.98
CA GLY A 89 -18.85 8.83 -2.76
C GLY A 89 -17.34 8.69 -2.92
N PRO A 90 -16.63 8.24 -1.86
CA PRO A 90 -15.18 8.16 -1.84
C PRO A 90 -14.65 7.06 -2.75
N SER A 91 -13.43 7.23 -3.26
CA SER A 91 -12.73 6.22 -4.03
C SER A 91 -12.19 5.13 -3.11
N PHE A 92 -11.97 3.94 -3.65
CA PHE A 92 -11.34 2.86 -2.90
C PHE A 92 -9.96 3.28 -2.39
N GLY A 93 -9.78 3.27 -1.06
CA GLY A 93 -8.50 3.54 -0.42
C GLY A 93 -8.19 5.03 -0.18
N GLU A 94 -9.18 5.92 -0.03
CA GLU A 94 -8.97 7.37 0.22
C GLU A 94 -8.47 7.74 1.63
N GLN A 95 -8.15 6.79 2.49
CA GLN A 95 -7.52 7.06 3.79
C GLN A 95 -6.17 6.37 3.87
N PHE A 96 -5.20 7.00 4.56
CA PHE A 96 -3.91 6.36 4.79
C PHE A 96 -4.06 5.02 5.49
N HIS A 97 -3.58 3.98 4.85
CA HIS A 97 -3.65 2.60 5.33
C HIS A 97 -2.45 1.78 4.84
N THR A 98 -2.31 0.61 5.42
CA THR A 98 -1.56 -0.50 4.84
C THR A 98 -2.53 -1.64 4.55
N ASP A 99 -2.27 -2.38 3.48
CA ASP A 99 -3.20 -3.39 2.98
C ASP A 99 -3.40 -4.54 3.96
N SER A 100 -4.66 -4.90 4.16
CA SER A 100 -5.11 -6.13 4.87
C SER A 100 -4.39 -6.44 6.19
N ILE A 101 -3.94 -5.41 6.93
CA ILE A 101 -3.26 -5.56 8.23
C ILE A 101 -4.14 -6.30 9.26
N TYR A 102 -5.44 -6.34 9.03
CA TYR A 102 -6.40 -7.06 9.85
C TYR A 102 -6.37 -8.59 9.67
N THR A 103 -5.50 -9.11 8.80
CA THR A 103 -5.29 -10.55 8.63
C THR A 103 -4.12 -11.03 9.48
N TYR A 104 -4.12 -12.33 9.82
CA TYR A 104 -3.01 -12.95 10.57
C TYR A 104 -1.67 -12.85 9.85
N LYS A 105 -1.66 -13.07 8.53
CA LYS A 105 -0.50 -12.89 7.65
C LYS A 105 -0.82 -11.81 6.60
N PRO A 106 -0.58 -10.51 6.91
CA PRO A 106 -0.80 -9.44 5.94
C PRO A 106 0.12 -9.57 4.72
N PRO A 107 -0.31 -9.08 3.55
CA PRO A 107 0.53 -9.09 2.36
C PRO A 107 1.77 -8.22 2.57
N ARG A 108 2.90 -8.72 2.08
CA ARG A 108 4.16 -7.99 2.11
C ARG A 108 4.18 -6.87 1.09
N PHE A 109 3.81 -7.18 -0.15
CA PHE A 109 3.82 -6.20 -1.23
C PHE A 109 2.45 -6.05 -1.89
N THR A 110 2.22 -4.89 -2.43
CA THR A 110 1.13 -4.63 -3.36
C THR A 110 1.71 -4.03 -4.63
N MET A 111 1.19 -4.49 -5.77
CA MET A 111 1.45 -3.91 -7.08
C MET A 111 0.18 -3.30 -7.64
N LEU A 112 0.30 -2.13 -8.28
CA LEU A 112 -0.71 -1.54 -9.13
C LEU A 112 -0.15 -1.28 -10.52
N PHE A 113 -0.90 -1.72 -11.54
CA PHE A 113 -0.61 -1.43 -12.93
C PHE A 113 -1.75 -0.62 -13.54
N SER A 114 -1.46 0.57 -14.04
CA SER A 114 -2.46 1.50 -14.57
C SER A 114 -2.88 1.11 -15.98
N LYS A 115 -4.17 0.89 -16.19
CA LYS A 115 -4.77 0.58 -17.52
C LYS A 115 -5.49 1.78 -18.09
N LEU A 116 -6.18 2.52 -17.24
CA LEU A 116 -6.83 3.79 -17.56
C LEU A 116 -6.65 4.74 -16.39
N VAL A 117 -6.24 5.95 -16.67
CA VAL A 117 -6.06 7.01 -15.67
C VAL A 117 -6.73 8.29 -16.16
N PRO A 118 -7.28 9.12 -15.25
CA PRO A 118 -7.82 10.42 -15.63
C PRO A 118 -6.68 11.39 -15.99
N LYS A 119 -7.02 12.67 -16.16
CA LYS A 119 -6.05 13.73 -16.40
C LYS A 119 -4.88 13.65 -15.38
N LYS A 120 -3.68 13.91 -15.86
CA LYS A 120 -2.44 13.92 -15.06
C LYS A 120 -2.62 14.70 -13.75
N GLY A 121 -2.12 14.14 -12.65
CA GLY A 121 -2.24 14.73 -11.31
C GLY A 121 -3.60 14.59 -10.62
N ALA A 122 -4.63 14.07 -11.31
CA ALA A 122 -5.99 14.03 -10.76
C ALA A 122 -6.30 12.79 -9.88
N ALA A 123 -5.51 11.71 -9.98
CA ALA A 123 -5.81 10.46 -9.29
C ALA A 123 -4.54 9.83 -8.72
N ASN A 124 -3.79 10.62 -7.95
CA ASN A 124 -2.51 10.22 -7.40
C ASN A 124 -2.67 9.14 -6.32
N THR A 125 -1.58 8.43 -6.07
CA THR A 125 -1.42 7.66 -4.84
C THR A 125 -0.40 8.36 -3.96
N GLU A 126 -0.82 8.79 -2.79
CA GLU A 126 0.09 9.33 -1.78
C GLU A 126 0.68 8.20 -0.96
N PHE A 127 1.99 8.19 -0.83
CA PHE A 127 2.75 7.26 0.00
C PHE A 127 3.34 7.99 1.19
N CYS A 128 3.44 7.31 2.33
CA CYS A 128 4.04 7.89 3.53
C CYS A 128 5.07 6.92 4.14
N SER A 129 6.34 7.34 4.14
CA SER A 129 7.46 6.54 4.63
C SER A 129 7.40 6.33 6.14
N GLN A 130 7.20 5.10 6.55
CA GLN A 130 7.19 4.72 7.95
C GLN A 130 8.60 4.52 8.53
N TYR A 131 9.63 4.41 7.70
CA TYR A 131 11.03 4.53 8.11
C TYR A 131 11.33 5.94 8.62
N LEU A 132 10.97 6.98 7.85
CA LEU A 132 11.17 8.38 8.23
C LEU A 132 10.29 8.74 9.43
N ALA A 133 9.06 8.28 9.46
CA ALA A 133 8.17 8.48 10.60
C ALA A 133 8.76 7.88 11.88
N TYR A 134 9.31 6.65 11.85
CA TYR A 134 9.97 6.05 12.99
C TYR A 134 11.24 6.82 13.42
N ARG A 135 12.11 7.19 12.47
CA ARG A 135 13.35 7.94 12.78
C ARG A 135 13.04 9.23 13.53
N ASN A 136 11.99 9.94 13.12
CA ASN A 136 11.55 11.22 13.71
C ASN A 136 10.57 11.08 14.89
N LEU A 137 10.30 9.86 15.36
CA LEU A 137 9.43 9.65 16.51
C LEU A 137 10.19 10.00 17.80
N PRO A 138 9.61 10.80 18.71
CA PRO A 138 10.26 11.14 20.00
C PRO A 138 10.67 9.89 20.78
N ILE A 139 11.83 9.96 21.47
CA ILE A 139 12.42 8.81 22.17
C ILE A 139 11.52 8.26 23.28
N ASN A 140 10.84 9.14 24.02
CA ASN A 140 9.87 8.74 25.04
C ASN A 140 8.71 7.93 24.45
N ILE A 141 8.22 8.29 23.26
CA ILE A 141 7.17 7.54 22.54
C ILE A 141 7.71 6.22 22.02
N LYS A 142 8.95 6.18 21.49
CA LYS A 142 9.60 4.93 21.09
C LYS A 142 9.70 3.96 22.28
N ARG A 143 10.13 4.43 23.45
CA ARG A 143 10.21 3.62 24.68
C ARG A 143 8.84 3.11 25.08
N LYS A 144 7.82 3.98 25.14
CA LYS A 144 6.45 3.64 25.52
C LYS A 144 5.80 2.61 24.59
N LEU A 145 6.13 2.63 23.29
CA LEU A 145 5.55 1.74 22.26
C LEU A 145 6.43 0.53 21.90
N LYS A 146 7.61 0.36 22.52
CA LYS A 146 8.59 -0.69 22.13
C LYS A 146 8.00 -2.10 22.09
N LEU A 147 7.18 -2.44 23.09
CA LEU A 147 6.52 -3.75 23.22
C LEU A 147 5.04 -3.72 22.84
N ALA A 148 4.51 -2.56 22.49
CA ALA A 148 3.10 -2.39 22.19
C ALA A 148 2.71 -3.12 20.91
N LYS A 149 1.49 -3.67 20.92
CA LYS A 149 0.81 -4.23 19.75
C LYS A 149 -0.41 -3.37 19.41
N GLY A 150 -0.78 -3.31 18.16
CA GLY A 150 -2.02 -2.71 17.68
C GLY A 150 -3.05 -3.77 17.37
N VAL A 151 -4.31 -3.48 17.66
CA VAL A 151 -5.48 -4.25 17.22
C VAL A 151 -5.99 -3.61 15.93
N TYR A 152 -6.21 -4.41 14.89
CA TYR A 152 -6.64 -3.94 13.57
C TYR A 152 -7.88 -4.71 13.12
N SER A 153 -8.88 -3.97 12.61
CA SER A 153 -10.13 -4.53 12.13
C SER A 153 -10.34 -4.22 10.64
N SER A 154 -10.93 -5.17 9.92
CA SER A 154 -11.44 -4.95 8.56
C SER A 154 -12.63 -3.98 8.53
N GLU A 155 -13.27 -3.75 9.68
CA GLU A 155 -14.36 -2.80 9.92
C GLU A 155 -13.85 -1.46 10.49
N GLY A 156 -12.54 -1.20 10.42
CA GLY A 156 -11.93 0.07 10.84
C GLY A 156 -12.39 1.26 9.98
N PRO A 157 -11.85 2.47 10.23
CA PRO A 157 -12.32 3.72 9.59
C PRO A 157 -12.40 3.68 8.07
N ILE A 158 -11.49 2.96 7.40
CA ILE A 158 -11.47 2.84 5.93
C ILE A 158 -12.57 1.90 5.38
N SER A 159 -13.27 1.16 6.23
CA SER A 159 -14.28 0.19 5.80
C SER A 159 -15.42 0.84 5.02
N ILE A 160 -15.73 2.11 5.26
CA ILE A 160 -16.77 2.87 4.55
C ILE A 160 -16.54 2.78 3.04
N THR A 161 -15.32 3.05 2.56
CA THR A 161 -14.97 3.00 1.13
C THR A 161 -15.08 1.60 0.54
N THR A 162 -14.95 0.57 1.37
CA THR A 162 -15.08 -0.84 0.95
C THR A 162 -16.53 -1.30 1.02
N LYS A 163 -17.29 -0.89 2.05
CA LYS A 163 -18.70 -1.26 2.24
C LYS A 163 -19.59 -0.77 1.10
N GLU A 164 -19.39 0.46 0.63
CA GLU A 164 -20.16 0.99 -0.49
C GLU A 164 -19.97 0.16 -1.75
N ARG A 165 -18.74 -0.31 -2.03
CA ARG A 165 -18.46 -1.16 -3.18
C ARG A 165 -18.88 -2.61 -3.01
N VAL A 166 -18.95 -3.11 -1.78
CA VAL A 166 -19.44 -4.48 -1.48
C VAL A 166 -20.96 -4.52 -1.47
N LYS A 167 -21.64 -3.42 -1.06
CA LYS A 167 -23.11 -3.31 -1.18
C LYS A 167 -23.58 -3.51 -2.62
N GLU A 168 -22.82 -3.00 -3.60
CA GLU A 168 -23.10 -3.22 -5.03
C GLU A 168 -23.09 -4.71 -5.44
N LYS A 169 -22.54 -5.61 -4.59
CA LYS A 169 -22.34 -7.04 -4.88
C LYS A 169 -23.04 -8.00 -3.90
N GLY A 170 -23.80 -7.49 -2.94
CA GLY A 170 -24.63 -8.31 -2.03
C GLY A 170 -23.89 -9.25 -1.07
N LYS A 171 -22.56 -9.17 -0.93
CA LYS A 171 -21.77 -10.06 -0.08
C LYS A 171 -21.55 -9.48 1.31
N LYS A 172 -22.12 -10.08 2.35
CA LYS A 172 -21.70 -9.88 3.75
C LYS A 172 -20.33 -10.57 3.94
N ILE A 173 -19.31 -9.81 4.31
CA ILE A 173 -17.99 -10.35 4.63
C ILE A 173 -17.81 -10.25 6.15
N LYS A 174 -17.49 -11.39 6.79
CA LYS A 174 -17.21 -11.46 8.23
C LYS A 174 -16.07 -10.49 8.59
N GLU A 175 -16.22 -9.80 9.73
CA GLU A 175 -15.14 -8.99 10.28
C GLU A 175 -13.91 -9.84 10.57
N LEU A 176 -12.75 -9.34 10.15
CA LEU A 176 -11.45 -9.92 10.45
C LEU A 176 -10.71 -8.99 11.40
N ILE A 177 -10.16 -9.56 12.46
CA ILE A 177 -9.37 -8.84 13.46
C ILE A 177 -8.02 -9.51 13.62
N SER A 178 -6.96 -8.72 13.70
CA SER A 178 -5.62 -9.22 14.03
C SER A 178 -4.85 -8.26 14.94
N VAL A 179 -3.76 -8.78 15.50
CA VAL A 179 -2.89 -8.05 16.42
C VAL A 179 -1.45 -8.11 15.92
N HIS A 180 -0.82 -6.97 15.71
CA HIS A 180 0.56 -6.86 15.26
C HIS A 180 1.37 -5.90 16.11
N LYS A 181 2.70 -6.10 16.21
CA LYS A 181 3.62 -5.13 16.85
C LYS A 181 3.50 -3.78 16.14
N ILE A 182 3.49 -2.68 16.92
CA ILE A 182 3.48 -1.30 16.39
C ILE A 182 4.79 -0.99 15.65
N PHE A 183 5.90 -1.54 16.08
CA PHE A 183 7.18 -1.40 15.39
C PHE A 183 7.61 -2.71 14.77
N LYS A 184 8.09 -2.65 13.53
CA LYS A 184 8.73 -3.77 12.84
C LYS A 184 10.16 -3.41 12.47
N LYS A 185 11.06 -4.37 12.59
CA LYS A 185 12.41 -4.28 12.03
C LYS A 185 12.41 -4.92 10.64
N ILE A 186 12.85 -4.19 9.65
CA ILE A 186 13.01 -4.65 8.27
C ILE A 186 14.47 -4.44 7.91
N ASN A 187 15.22 -5.53 7.78
CA ASN A 187 16.68 -5.48 7.70
C ASN A 187 17.25 -4.69 8.91
N LEU A 188 17.99 -3.63 8.67
CA LEU A 188 18.59 -2.77 9.70
C LEU A 188 17.69 -1.60 10.14
N ASN A 189 16.54 -1.39 9.52
CA ASN A 189 15.67 -0.26 9.77
C ASN A 189 14.41 -0.64 10.55
N TYR A 190 13.95 0.26 11.43
CA TYR A 190 12.65 0.14 12.08
C TYR A 190 11.60 0.96 11.36
N THR A 191 10.36 0.45 11.36
CA THR A 191 9.18 1.13 10.82
C THR A 191 8.09 1.24 11.87
N ILE A 192 7.20 2.23 11.71
CA ILE A 192 5.91 2.23 12.39
C ILE A 192 4.96 1.36 11.57
N TYR A 193 4.51 0.25 12.13
CA TYR A 193 3.56 -0.66 11.50
C TYR A 193 2.17 -0.47 12.13
N CYS A 194 1.57 0.69 11.85
CA CYS A 194 0.27 1.08 12.38
C CYS A 194 -0.57 1.74 11.28
N SER A 195 -1.63 1.05 10.85
CA SER A 195 -2.50 1.51 9.77
C SER A 195 -3.63 2.39 10.30
N PRO A 196 -3.65 3.71 10.03
CA PRO A 196 -4.72 4.59 10.51
C PRO A 196 -6.11 4.10 10.11
N GLY A 197 -6.27 3.63 8.89
CA GLY A 197 -7.56 3.15 8.36
C GLY A 197 -8.11 1.89 9.03
N HIS A 198 -7.30 1.16 9.81
CA HIS A 198 -7.69 -0.11 10.43
C HIS A 198 -7.46 -0.18 11.94
N PHE A 199 -6.77 0.82 12.53
CA PHE A 199 -6.31 0.77 13.90
C PHE A 199 -7.43 1.02 14.92
N MET A 200 -7.71 0.03 15.74
CA MET A 200 -8.73 0.08 16.80
C MET A 200 -8.16 0.57 18.13
N GLY A 201 -6.97 0.10 18.53
CA GLY A 201 -6.35 0.44 19.79
C GLY A 201 -5.09 -0.35 20.09
N PHE A 202 -4.53 -0.17 21.30
CA PHE A 202 -3.33 -0.88 21.76
C PHE A 202 -3.68 -2.14 22.56
N LYS A 203 -2.80 -3.14 22.49
CA LYS A 203 -2.84 -4.35 23.32
C LYS A 203 -1.42 -4.64 23.87
N PRO A 204 -1.23 -4.78 25.21
CA PRO A 204 -2.21 -4.43 26.26
C PRO A 204 -2.62 -2.96 26.19
N LYS A 205 -3.67 -2.56 26.94
CA LYS A 205 -4.06 -1.16 27.08
C LYS A 205 -2.90 -0.36 27.67
N ILE A 206 -2.67 0.84 27.18
CA ILE A 206 -1.58 1.74 27.60
C ILE A 206 -2.19 2.95 28.28
N LYS A 207 -1.59 3.42 29.38
CA LYS A 207 -2.00 4.69 30.03
C LYS A 207 -2.01 5.82 29.00
N ASP A 208 -3.04 6.66 29.01
CA ASP A 208 -3.27 7.76 28.06
C ASP A 208 -3.38 7.33 26.60
N GLN A 209 -3.85 6.09 26.36
CA GLN A 209 -3.90 5.50 25.01
C GLN A 209 -4.64 6.35 23.98
N ILE A 210 -5.66 7.15 24.37
CA ILE A 210 -6.41 8.03 23.45
C ILE A 210 -5.49 9.12 22.91
N LYS A 211 -4.77 9.82 23.81
CA LYS A 211 -3.80 10.86 23.43
C LYS A 211 -2.67 10.27 22.59
N LEU A 212 -2.16 9.10 23.00
CA LEU A 212 -1.08 8.40 22.32
C LEU A 212 -1.51 7.92 20.91
N LYS A 213 -2.72 7.37 20.77
CA LYS A 213 -3.32 7.01 19.48
C LYS A 213 -3.40 8.24 18.56
N LYS A 214 -4.02 9.33 19.04
CA LYS A 214 -4.15 10.57 18.27
C LYS A 214 -2.79 11.11 17.81
N PHE A 215 -1.81 11.13 18.72
CA PHE A 215 -0.45 11.54 18.41
C PHE A 215 0.20 10.66 17.36
N LEU A 216 0.20 9.33 17.55
CA LEU A 216 0.85 8.38 16.64
C LEU A 216 0.27 8.46 15.22
N LEU A 217 -1.06 8.44 15.09
CA LEU A 217 -1.74 8.50 13.80
C LEU A 217 -1.43 9.81 13.07
N LYS A 218 -1.43 10.96 13.78
CA LYS A 218 -1.08 12.26 13.21
C LYS A 218 0.41 12.36 12.85
N HIS A 219 1.29 11.78 13.70
CA HIS A 219 2.74 11.84 13.49
C HIS A 219 3.14 11.11 12.21
N GLN A 220 2.65 9.88 11.99
CA GLN A 220 3.12 9.03 10.91
C GLN A 220 2.66 9.48 9.50
N ILE A 221 1.71 10.41 9.41
CA ILE A 221 1.22 10.96 8.14
C ILE A 221 1.63 12.43 7.92
N LYS A 222 2.68 12.92 8.58
CA LYS A 222 3.18 14.30 8.35
C LYS A 222 3.66 14.47 6.90
N LYS A 223 3.38 15.62 6.31
CA LYS A 223 3.74 15.95 4.91
C LYS A 223 5.23 15.76 4.59
N LYS A 224 6.13 15.97 5.57
CA LYS A 224 7.56 15.73 5.38
C LYS A 224 7.94 14.26 5.11
N PHE A 225 7.04 13.30 5.41
CA PHE A 225 7.22 11.87 5.18
C PHE A 225 6.48 11.39 3.93
N GLN A 226 5.82 12.28 3.19
CA GLN A 226 4.96 11.92 2.07
C GLN A 226 5.62 12.16 0.71
N TYR A 227 5.21 11.31 -0.23
CA TYR A 227 5.47 11.40 -1.66
C TYR A 227 4.17 11.13 -2.41
N SER A 228 3.84 11.93 -3.42
CA SER A 228 2.67 11.77 -4.27
C SER A 228 3.10 11.20 -5.63
N LEU A 229 2.65 9.99 -5.94
CA LEU A 229 2.88 9.35 -7.23
C LEU A 229 1.77 9.75 -8.21
N GLU A 230 2.12 10.48 -9.24
CA GLU A 230 1.26 10.73 -10.39
C GLU A 230 1.23 9.51 -11.31
N TRP A 231 0.03 9.15 -11.75
CA TRP A 231 -0.15 7.99 -12.62
C TRP A 231 -0.19 8.39 -14.08
N GLU A 232 0.53 7.61 -14.88
CA GLU A 232 0.45 7.60 -16.34
C GLU A 232 -0.11 6.24 -16.80
N LYS A 233 -0.69 6.17 -18.01
CA LYS A 233 -1.11 4.90 -18.59
C LYS A 233 0.10 3.97 -18.74
N ASN A 234 -0.11 2.68 -18.48
CA ASN A 234 0.93 1.65 -18.53
C ASN A 234 2.11 1.88 -17.53
N GLN A 235 1.82 2.46 -16.39
CA GLN A 235 2.78 2.59 -15.29
C GLN A 235 2.52 1.51 -14.25
N LEU A 236 3.60 0.86 -13.79
CA LEU A 236 3.58 -0.10 -12.69
C LEU A 236 4.18 0.55 -11.44
N ALA A 237 3.56 0.35 -10.29
CA ALA A 237 4.19 0.63 -9.00
C ALA A 237 4.09 -0.59 -8.08
N ILE A 238 5.11 -0.78 -7.24
CA ILE A 238 5.14 -1.77 -6.17
C ILE A 238 5.61 -1.12 -4.88
N TRP A 239 4.98 -1.46 -3.76
CA TRP A 239 5.39 -0.97 -2.44
C TRP A 239 5.38 -2.06 -1.39
N ASP A 240 6.21 -1.86 -0.34
CA ASP A 240 6.26 -2.71 0.84
C ASP A 240 5.26 -2.21 1.89
N ASN A 241 4.19 -2.97 2.11
CA ASN A 241 3.14 -2.67 3.08
C ASN A 241 3.64 -2.58 4.54
N ARG A 242 4.84 -3.06 4.81
CA ARG A 242 5.43 -3.01 6.16
C ARG A 242 6.11 -1.67 6.45
N SER A 243 6.45 -0.92 5.40
CA SER A 243 7.21 0.34 5.50
C SER A 243 6.52 1.55 4.88
N MET A 244 5.41 1.35 4.16
CA MET A 244 4.67 2.41 3.50
C MET A 244 3.20 2.40 3.90
N LEU A 245 2.70 3.54 4.37
CA LEU A 245 1.27 3.82 4.28
C LEU A 245 0.97 4.42 2.91
N HIS A 246 -0.24 4.18 2.42
CA HIS A 246 -0.67 4.76 1.16
C HIS A 246 -2.16 5.13 1.19
N GLN A 247 -2.54 6.07 0.33
CA GLN A 247 -3.93 6.43 0.07
C GLN A 247 -4.13 6.89 -1.37
N ALA A 248 -5.33 6.68 -1.91
CA ALA A 248 -5.75 7.33 -3.13
C ALA A 248 -6.15 8.79 -2.83
N THR A 249 -5.76 9.74 -3.67
CA THR A 249 -6.34 11.09 -3.60
C THR A 249 -7.76 11.08 -4.16
N PRO A 250 -8.66 11.93 -3.65
CA PRO A 250 -9.97 12.11 -4.26
C PRO A 250 -9.85 12.55 -5.72
N PHE A 251 -10.69 11.99 -6.59
CA PHE A 251 -10.71 12.39 -8.01
C PHE A 251 -12.08 12.11 -8.64
N LYS A 252 -12.35 12.80 -9.74
CA LYS A 252 -13.45 12.53 -10.65
C LYS A 252 -12.92 11.94 -11.96
N GLY A 253 -13.71 11.11 -12.63
CA GLY A 253 -13.36 10.52 -13.91
C GLY A 253 -13.14 9.01 -13.85
N ASN A 254 -12.81 8.44 -15.01
CA ASN A 254 -12.62 7.00 -15.17
C ASN A 254 -11.20 6.59 -14.78
N ARG A 255 -11.08 5.52 -13.99
CA ARG A 255 -9.80 4.92 -13.61
C ARG A 255 -9.93 3.41 -13.58
N ILE A 256 -8.96 2.70 -14.17
CA ILE A 256 -8.85 1.24 -14.10
C ILE A 256 -7.42 0.88 -13.73
N MET A 257 -7.27 0.20 -12.59
CA MET A 257 -6.00 -0.32 -12.10
C MET A 257 -6.09 -1.83 -11.94
N HIS A 258 -5.07 -2.53 -12.39
CA HIS A 258 -4.87 -3.95 -12.11
C HIS A 258 -3.99 -4.08 -10.86
N ARG A 259 -4.53 -4.71 -9.81
CA ARG A 259 -3.85 -4.88 -8.53
C ARG A 259 -3.44 -6.33 -8.31
N LEU A 260 -2.22 -6.54 -7.83
CA LEU A 260 -1.75 -7.81 -7.30
C LEU A 260 -1.39 -7.69 -5.83
N THR A 261 -1.76 -8.70 -5.06
CA THR A 261 -1.45 -8.84 -3.61
C THR A 261 -0.44 -9.96 -3.45
N ILE A 262 0.68 -9.71 -2.73
CA ILE A 262 1.86 -10.59 -2.67
C ILE A 262 2.26 -10.84 -1.21
N HIS A 263 2.38 -12.12 -0.83
CA HIS A 263 2.81 -12.58 0.50
C HIS A 263 4.27 -13.01 0.53
#